data_6f096ac4f6995042d89740bb3c8877cd
#
_entry.id   6f096ac4f6995042d89740bb3c8877cd
#
_cell.length_a   1.000
_cell.length_b   1.000
_cell.length_c   1.000
_cell.angle_alpha   90.00
_cell.angle_beta   90.00
_cell.angle_gamma   90.00
#
_symmetry.space_group_name_H-M   'P 1'
#
loop_
_entity.id
_entity.type
_entity.pdbx_description
1 polymer ?
#
loop_
_entity_poly.entity_id
_entity_poly.type
_entity_poly.pdbx_seq_one_letter_code
_entity_poly.pdbx_strand_id
1 'polypeptide(L)'
;MRGGKESRLVRSSPAVAMGDNSNLIGLVLASSSSAFIGSSFVVKKKGLKQAGATGVRAGSGGYGYLKEPLWWIGMVSMIFGEAANFAAYAFAPAILVTPLGALSIVVSAILAHHYLQERLNVFGMVGCALCIAGSVSITLHAPEESEISGVNEMAALAMQPDFLLYAFSAVSLALYLMFKVAPKYGKTHIFVNIGICSLFGSLSVVSCKALGMSIKMTFEGNNQFGYPATYVLSLIHISEPTRQS
;
A
#
# COMPACT_ATOMS: atom_id res chain seq x y z
N MET A 1 -58.27 -16.50 -5.82
CA MET A 1 -57.87 -17.57 -4.86
C MET A 1 -56.60 -18.24 -5.31
N ARG A 2 -55.70 -18.44 -4.38
CA ARG A 2 -54.41 -19.11 -4.43
C ARG A 2 -53.25 -18.34 -5.10
N GLY A 3 -52.56 -17.59 -4.24
CA GLY A 3 -51.21 -17.09 -4.46
C GLY A 3 -50.19 -18.20 -4.38
N GLY A 4 -49.37 -18.34 -5.40
CA GLY A 4 -48.14 -19.13 -5.37
C GLY A 4 -47.01 -18.24 -4.89
N LYS A 5 -46.52 -18.45 -3.65
CA LYS A 5 -45.21 -17.97 -3.23
C LYS A 5 -44.16 -18.80 -3.97
N GLU A 6 -43.64 -18.26 -5.07
CA GLU A 6 -42.37 -18.76 -5.60
C GLU A 6 -41.25 -18.26 -4.65
N SER A 7 -40.82 -19.19 -3.83
CA SER A 7 -39.54 -19.14 -3.15
C SER A 7 -38.43 -19.11 -4.22
N ARG A 8 -37.96 -17.95 -4.58
CA ARG A 8 -36.74 -17.80 -5.36
C ARG A 8 -35.59 -18.37 -4.52
N LEU A 9 -35.27 -19.62 -4.77
CA LEU A 9 -33.96 -20.19 -4.46
C LEU A 9 -32.94 -19.32 -5.18
N VAL A 10 -32.24 -18.49 -4.43
CA VAL A 10 -31.06 -17.78 -4.90
C VAL A 10 -30.03 -18.86 -5.24
N ARG A 11 -30.04 -19.27 -6.50
CA ARG A 11 -29.03 -20.13 -7.09
C ARG A 11 -27.75 -19.29 -7.05
N SER A 12 -26.85 -19.58 -6.12
CA SER A 12 -25.52 -19.00 -6.10
C SER A 12 -24.86 -19.20 -7.46
N SER A 13 -24.76 -18.11 -8.22
CA SER A 13 -24.14 -18.14 -9.54
C SER A 13 -22.65 -18.48 -9.35
N PRO A 14 -22.06 -19.31 -10.22
CA PRO A 14 -20.62 -19.62 -10.12
C PRO A 14 -19.71 -18.36 -10.16
N ALA A 15 -20.21 -17.27 -10.70
CA ALA A 15 -19.53 -15.96 -10.69
C ALA A 15 -19.41 -15.35 -9.28
N VAL A 16 -20.42 -15.57 -8.39
CA VAL A 16 -20.36 -15.10 -6.99
C VAL A 16 -19.32 -15.90 -6.21
N ALA A 17 -19.23 -17.22 -6.44
CA ALA A 17 -18.22 -18.07 -5.80
C ALA A 17 -16.79 -17.78 -6.28
N MET A 18 -16.60 -17.34 -7.54
CA MET A 18 -15.31 -16.93 -8.05
C MET A 18 -14.86 -15.57 -7.48
N GLY A 19 -15.80 -14.64 -7.25
CA GLY A 19 -15.53 -13.36 -6.58
C GLY A 19 -15.06 -13.54 -5.13
N ASP A 20 -15.70 -14.44 -4.39
CA ASP A 20 -15.35 -14.75 -2.99
C ASP A 20 -13.93 -15.34 -2.87
N ASN A 21 -13.58 -16.28 -3.74
CA ASN A 21 -12.25 -16.89 -3.73
C ASN A 21 -11.16 -15.89 -4.14
N SER A 22 -11.41 -15.01 -5.09
CA SER A 22 -10.48 -13.96 -5.51
C SER A 22 -10.20 -12.98 -4.38
N ASN A 23 -11.25 -12.50 -3.71
CA ASN A 23 -11.14 -11.60 -2.57
C ASN A 23 -10.40 -12.26 -1.41
N LEU A 24 -10.64 -13.55 -1.15
CA LEU A 24 -9.93 -14.30 -0.11
C LEU A 24 -8.43 -14.40 -0.41
N ILE A 25 -8.05 -14.69 -1.66
CA ILE A 25 -6.66 -14.72 -2.10
C ILE A 25 -6.02 -13.33 -1.87
N GLY A 26 -6.68 -12.26 -2.28
CA GLY A 26 -6.20 -10.89 -2.07
C GLY A 26 -6.03 -10.54 -0.60
N LEU A 27 -6.96 -10.94 0.27
CA LEU A 27 -6.88 -10.74 1.72
C LEU A 27 -5.71 -11.51 2.35
N VAL A 28 -5.49 -12.77 1.96
CA VAL A 28 -4.36 -13.59 2.44
C VAL A 28 -3.03 -12.98 1.97
N LEU A 29 -2.94 -12.55 0.72
CA LEU A 29 -1.76 -11.87 0.19
C LEU A 29 -1.49 -10.56 0.93
N ALA A 30 -2.50 -9.72 1.16
CA ALA A 30 -2.35 -8.46 1.88
C ALA A 30 -1.95 -8.66 3.35
N SER A 31 -2.52 -9.67 4.01
CA SER A 31 -2.16 -9.99 5.41
C SER A 31 -0.74 -10.52 5.52
N SER A 32 -0.32 -11.41 4.61
CA SER A 32 1.05 -11.91 4.57
C SER A 32 2.05 -10.82 4.20
N SER A 33 1.72 -9.94 3.24
CA SER A 33 2.56 -8.78 2.89
C SER A 33 2.81 -7.89 4.09
N SER A 34 1.76 -7.62 4.90
CA SER A 34 1.88 -6.81 6.12
C SER A 34 2.84 -7.40 7.14
N ALA A 35 2.87 -8.73 7.27
CA ALA A 35 3.83 -9.42 8.14
C ALA A 35 5.27 -9.28 7.61
N PHE A 36 5.48 -9.47 6.30
CA PHE A 36 6.79 -9.30 5.67
C PHE A 36 7.29 -7.86 5.75
N ILE A 37 6.45 -6.88 5.42
CA ILE A 37 6.80 -5.46 5.47
C ILE A 37 7.07 -5.04 6.92
N GLY A 38 6.20 -5.38 7.86
CA GLY A 38 6.35 -5.04 9.27
C GLY A 38 7.63 -5.64 9.89
N SER A 39 7.95 -6.89 9.59
CA SER A 39 9.20 -7.53 10.05
C SER A 39 10.43 -6.92 9.37
N SER A 40 10.35 -6.56 8.09
CA SER A 40 11.45 -5.94 7.35
C SER A 40 11.93 -4.64 7.97
N PHE A 41 11.01 -3.81 8.47
CA PHE A 41 11.36 -2.56 9.15
C PHE A 41 12.20 -2.81 10.39
N VAL A 42 11.84 -3.81 11.20
CA VAL A 42 12.57 -4.15 12.42
C VAL A 42 13.95 -4.72 12.09
N VAL A 43 14.04 -5.61 11.10
CA VAL A 43 15.30 -6.21 10.66
C VAL A 43 16.23 -5.15 10.07
N LYS A 44 15.73 -4.27 9.19
CA LYS A 44 16.51 -3.14 8.65
C LYS A 44 16.98 -2.20 9.76
N LYS A 45 16.12 -1.84 10.71
CA LYS A 45 16.49 -0.98 11.84
C LYS A 45 17.58 -1.61 12.70
N LYS A 46 17.53 -2.92 12.92
CA LYS A 46 18.59 -3.66 13.63
C LYS A 46 19.92 -3.62 12.86
N GLY A 47 19.90 -3.84 11.55
CA GLY A 47 21.07 -3.71 10.68
C GLY A 47 21.67 -2.30 10.69
N LEU A 48 20.80 -1.26 10.63
CA LEU A 48 21.24 0.13 10.75
C LEU A 48 21.87 0.45 12.11
N LYS A 49 21.33 -0.10 13.21
CA LYS A 49 21.93 0.06 14.54
C LYS A 49 23.31 -0.60 14.62
N GLN A 50 23.49 -1.78 14.03
CA GLN A 50 24.79 -2.48 13.99
C GLN A 50 25.81 -1.71 13.15
N ALA A 51 25.42 -1.27 11.94
CA ALA A 51 26.29 -0.43 11.10
C ALA A 51 26.70 0.87 11.77
N GLY A 52 25.78 1.51 12.49
CA GLY A 52 26.04 2.75 13.21
C GLY A 52 26.90 2.61 14.46
N ALA A 53 27.07 1.39 14.99
CA ALA A 53 27.98 1.10 16.11
C ALA A 53 29.45 0.98 15.65
N THR A 54 29.67 0.59 14.40
CA THR A 54 31.01 0.36 13.82
C THR A 54 31.48 1.50 12.92
N GLY A 55 30.60 2.46 12.59
CA GLY A 55 30.92 3.55 11.66
C GLY A 55 29.99 4.74 11.74
N VAL A 56 30.02 5.56 10.69
CA VAL A 56 29.15 6.76 10.59
C VAL A 56 27.69 6.29 10.40
N ARG A 57 26.79 6.85 11.21
CA ARG A 57 25.37 6.56 11.12
C ARG A 57 24.80 6.94 9.75
N ALA A 58 23.88 6.14 9.21
CA ALA A 58 23.21 6.41 7.94
C ALA A 58 22.55 7.79 7.91
N GLY A 59 21.92 8.23 9.00
CA GLY A 59 21.32 9.55 9.15
C GLY A 59 22.31 10.73 9.11
N SER A 60 23.62 10.46 9.21
CA SER A 60 24.72 11.44 9.07
C SER A 60 25.47 11.31 7.74
N GLY A 61 24.89 10.58 6.76
CA GLY A 61 25.48 10.38 5.43
C GLY A 61 26.42 9.17 5.30
N GLY A 62 26.44 8.26 6.29
CA GLY A 62 27.27 7.03 6.24
C GLY A 62 26.61 5.92 5.41
N TYR A 63 27.38 5.26 4.56
CA TYR A 63 26.93 4.12 3.74
C TYR A 63 27.34 2.76 4.31
N GLY A 64 27.79 2.69 5.57
CA GLY A 64 28.26 1.47 6.24
C GLY A 64 27.19 0.35 6.30
N TYR A 65 25.93 0.73 6.33
CA TYR A 65 24.80 -0.20 6.37
C TYR A 65 24.68 -1.11 5.12
N LEU A 66 25.18 -0.66 3.95
CA LEU A 66 25.21 -1.46 2.72
C LEU A 66 26.10 -2.70 2.83
N LYS A 67 27.02 -2.73 3.81
CA LYS A 67 27.88 -3.90 4.10
C LYS A 67 27.26 -4.86 5.12
N GLU A 68 26.15 -4.47 5.76
CA GLU A 68 25.49 -5.27 6.78
C GLU A 68 24.52 -6.29 6.16
N PRO A 69 24.76 -7.61 6.32
CA PRO A 69 23.90 -8.63 5.74
C PRO A 69 22.47 -8.59 6.31
N LEU A 70 22.32 -8.19 7.56
CA LEU A 70 21.03 -8.09 8.22
C LEU A 70 20.14 -7.00 7.57
N TRP A 71 20.75 -5.90 7.13
CA TRP A 71 20.03 -4.86 6.40
C TRP A 71 19.50 -5.38 5.05
N TRP A 72 20.32 -6.18 4.34
CA TRP A 72 19.92 -6.79 3.07
C TRP A 72 18.80 -7.82 3.24
N ILE A 73 18.84 -8.64 4.30
CA ILE A 73 17.74 -9.57 4.63
C ILE A 73 16.45 -8.79 4.82
N GLY A 74 16.47 -7.69 5.55
CA GLY A 74 15.31 -6.82 5.72
C GLY A 74 14.84 -6.19 4.39
N MET A 75 15.78 -5.77 3.52
CA MET A 75 15.45 -5.22 2.21
C MET A 75 14.78 -6.26 1.30
N VAL A 76 15.32 -7.46 1.21
CA VAL A 76 14.73 -8.55 0.43
C VAL A 76 13.35 -8.93 0.96
N SER A 77 13.19 -9.03 2.29
CA SER A 77 11.87 -9.27 2.91
C SER A 77 10.86 -8.17 2.56
N MET A 78 11.30 -6.91 2.51
CA MET A 78 10.45 -5.78 2.09
C MET A 78 10.02 -5.92 0.64
N ILE A 79 10.93 -6.25 -0.27
CA ILE A 79 10.62 -6.44 -1.70
C ILE A 79 9.59 -7.55 -1.88
N PHE A 80 9.72 -8.68 -1.17
CA PHE A 80 8.72 -9.74 -1.20
C PHE A 80 7.37 -9.28 -0.63
N GLY A 81 7.38 -8.53 0.45
CA GLY A 81 6.17 -7.95 1.04
C GLY A 81 5.47 -6.99 0.08
N GLU A 82 6.21 -6.09 -0.56
CA GLU A 82 5.64 -5.15 -1.55
C GLU A 82 5.12 -5.87 -2.81
N ALA A 83 5.82 -6.90 -3.29
CA ALA A 83 5.35 -7.73 -4.40
C ALA A 83 4.04 -8.45 -4.05
N ALA A 84 3.93 -9.02 -2.84
CA ALA A 84 2.70 -9.64 -2.36
C ALA A 84 1.56 -8.62 -2.19
N ASN A 85 1.87 -7.41 -1.69
CA ASN A 85 0.92 -6.31 -1.55
C ASN A 85 0.41 -5.85 -2.92
N PHE A 86 1.32 -5.69 -3.88
CA PHE A 86 0.98 -5.36 -5.26
C PHE A 86 0.07 -6.43 -5.89
N ALA A 87 0.41 -7.71 -5.71
CA ALA A 87 -0.43 -8.81 -6.18
C ALA A 87 -1.82 -8.79 -5.51
N ALA A 88 -1.91 -8.43 -4.23
CA ALA A 88 -3.19 -8.32 -3.53
C ALA A 88 -4.14 -7.32 -4.20
N TYR A 89 -3.64 -6.19 -4.71
CA TYR A 89 -4.46 -5.21 -5.46
C TYR A 89 -5.03 -5.75 -6.77
N ALA A 90 -4.42 -6.78 -7.37
CA ALA A 90 -4.97 -7.44 -8.56
C ALA A 90 -6.14 -8.36 -8.24
N PHE A 91 -6.22 -8.88 -7.01
CA PHE A 91 -7.23 -9.87 -6.61
C PHE A 91 -8.33 -9.30 -5.71
N ALA A 92 -8.06 -8.24 -4.96
CA ALA A 92 -9.01 -7.65 -4.02
C ALA A 92 -9.16 -6.13 -4.22
N PRO A 93 -10.32 -5.57 -3.81
CA PRO A 93 -10.57 -4.14 -3.81
C PRO A 93 -9.50 -3.34 -3.04
N ALA A 94 -9.10 -2.19 -3.59
CA ALA A 94 -8.10 -1.33 -2.94
C ALA A 94 -8.55 -0.87 -1.55
N ILE A 95 -9.84 -0.66 -1.37
CA ILE A 95 -10.45 -0.25 -0.10
C ILE A 95 -10.30 -1.31 1.00
N LEU A 96 -10.13 -2.60 0.65
CA LEU A 96 -9.84 -3.68 1.59
C LEU A 96 -8.34 -3.86 1.80
N VAL A 97 -7.54 -3.80 0.73
CA VAL A 97 -6.08 -4.03 0.79
C VAL A 97 -5.37 -2.92 1.55
N THR A 98 -5.75 -1.65 1.33
CA THR A 98 -5.07 -0.50 1.95
C THR A 98 -5.13 -0.51 3.48
N PRO A 99 -6.27 -0.74 4.15
CA PRO A 99 -6.32 -0.86 5.60
C PRO A 99 -5.52 -2.05 6.14
N LEU A 100 -5.49 -3.18 5.40
CA LEU A 100 -4.67 -4.32 5.78
C LEU A 100 -3.18 -4.00 5.71
N GLY A 101 -2.74 -3.17 4.76
CA GLY A 101 -1.37 -2.63 4.71
C GLY A 101 -0.98 -1.89 6.01
N ALA A 102 -1.91 -1.20 6.66
CA ALA A 102 -1.66 -0.53 7.94
C ALA A 102 -1.34 -1.50 9.09
N LEU A 103 -1.73 -2.79 8.99
CA LEU A 103 -1.34 -3.81 9.96
C LEU A 103 0.17 -4.01 10.03
N SER A 104 0.91 -3.70 8.96
CA SER A 104 2.38 -3.75 8.96
C SER A 104 3.00 -2.86 10.03
N ILE A 105 2.37 -1.73 10.34
CA ILE A 105 2.78 -0.81 11.41
C ILE A 105 2.61 -1.48 12.77
N VAL A 106 1.48 -2.16 12.99
CA VAL A 106 1.20 -2.89 14.24
C VAL A 106 2.19 -4.03 14.40
N VAL A 107 2.42 -4.83 13.35
CA VAL A 107 3.41 -5.91 13.35
C VAL A 107 4.80 -5.36 13.67
N SER A 108 5.22 -4.28 13.02
CA SER A 108 6.53 -3.67 13.27
C SER A 108 6.67 -3.13 14.70
N ALA A 109 5.60 -2.55 15.27
CA ALA A 109 5.60 -2.05 16.64
C ALA A 109 5.76 -3.19 17.66
N ILE A 110 5.03 -4.29 17.49
CA ILE A 110 5.13 -5.48 18.36
C ILE A 110 6.53 -6.09 18.26
N LEU A 111 7.04 -6.27 17.04
CA LEU A 111 8.37 -6.83 16.82
C LEU A 111 9.48 -5.90 17.32
N ALA A 112 9.35 -4.59 17.16
CA ALA A 112 10.31 -3.62 17.69
C ALA A 112 10.36 -3.67 19.21
N HIS A 113 9.21 -3.79 19.87
CA HIS A 113 9.15 -3.94 21.31
C HIS A 113 9.90 -5.19 21.77
N HIS A 114 9.70 -6.33 21.08
CA HIS A 114 10.27 -7.64 21.47
C HIS A 114 11.75 -7.78 21.10
N TYR A 115 12.12 -7.43 19.85
CA TYR A 115 13.48 -7.68 19.32
C TYR A 115 14.44 -6.50 19.46
N LEU A 116 13.96 -5.27 19.49
CA LEU A 116 14.78 -4.07 19.67
C LEU A 116 14.76 -3.56 21.11
N GLN A 117 13.95 -4.19 21.98
CA GLN A 117 13.76 -3.77 23.38
C GLN A 117 13.29 -2.29 23.49
N GLU A 118 12.59 -1.80 22.46
CA GLU A 118 12.03 -0.47 22.45
C GLU A 118 10.67 -0.48 23.16
N ARG A 119 10.55 0.27 24.23
CA ARG A 119 9.27 0.36 24.95
C ARG A 119 8.28 1.17 24.14
N LEU A 120 7.14 0.55 23.81
CA LEU A 120 6.00 1.28 23.26
C LEU A 120 5.46 2.24 24.33
N ASN A 121 5.45 3.52 24.00
CA ASN A 121 4.79 4.53 24.81
C ASN A 121 3.26 4.34 24.75
N VAL A 122 2.54 4.86 25.73
CA VAL A 122 1.07 4.81 25.75
C VAL A 122 0.46 5.37 24.46
N PHE A 123 1.03 6.45 23.91
CA PHE A 123 0.61 7.03 22.63
C PHE A 123 0.78 6.05 21.46
N GLY A 124 1.86 5.26 21.43
CA GLY A 124 2.07 4.23 20.42
C GLY A 124 1.06 3.09 20.52
N MET A 125 0.71 2.67 21.75
CA MET A 125 -0.32 1.66 21.98
C MET A 125 -1.71 2.14 21.52
N VAL A 126 -2.07 3.37 21.88
CA VAL A 126 -3.33 4.00 21.41
C VAL A 126 -3.35 4.13 19.89
N GLY A 127 -2.22 4.54 19.26
CA GLY A 127 -2.10 4.59 17.81
C GLY A 127 -2.32 3.24 17.13
N CYS A 128 -1.73 2.17 17.64
CA CYS A 128 -1.94 0.81 17.14
C CYS A 128 -3.42 0.37 17.30
N ALA A 129 -4.04 0.67 18.43
CA ALA A 129 -5.45 0.35 18.66
C ALA A 129 -6.36 1.12 17.68
N LEU A 130 -6.09 2.40 17.45
CA LEU A 130 -6.83 3.21 16.49
C LEU A 130 -6.62 2.73 15.04
N CYS A 131 -5.42 2.29 14.67
CA CYS A 131 -5.16 1.68 13.36
C CYS A 131 -5.99 0.42 13.15
N ILE A 132 -6.04 -0.47 14.14
CA ILE A 132 -6.84 -1.70 14.06
C ILE A 132 -8.33 -1.36 13.98
N ALA A 133 -8.83 -0.51 14.86
CA ALA A 133 -10.24 -0.11 14.88
C ALA A 133 -10.65 0.58 13.58
N GLY A 134 -9.83 1.49 13.05
CA GLY A 134 -10.06 2.17 11.78
C GLY A 134 -10.04 1.20 10.59
N SER A 135 -9.10 0.27 10.55
CA SER A 135 -9.02 -0.76 9.51
C SER A 135 -10.26 -1.66 9.50
N VAL A 136 -10.69 -2.12 10.67
CA VAL A 136 -11.91 -2.93 10.82
C VAL A 136 -13.14 -2.11 10.40
N SER A 137 -13.25 -0.86 10.84
CA SER A 137 -14.37 0.01 10.47
C SER A 137 -14.48 0.22 8.97
N ILE A 138 -13.36 0.50 8.29
CA ILE A 138 -13.34 0.67 6.83
C ILE A 138 -13.74 -0.64 6.14
N THR A 139 -13.19 -1.77 6.56
CA THR A 139 -13.47 -3.08 5.96
C THR A 139 -14.94 -3.47 6.08
N LEU A 140 -15.58 -3.16 7.22
CA LEU A 140 -16.99 -3.48 7.45
C LEU A 140 -17.97 -2.55 6.73
N HIS A 141 -17.56 -1.32 6.42
CA HIS A 141 -18.42 -0.30 5.81
C HIS A 141 -17.98 0.06 4.37
N ALA A 142 -17.03 -0.70 3.82
CA ALA A 142 -16.55 -0.47 2.46
C ALA A 142 -17.69 -0.67 1.46
N PRO A 143 -17.97 0.29 0.56
CA PRO A 143 -18.88 0.08 -0.55
C PRO A 143 -18.30 -0.98 -1.49
N GLU A 144 -19.19 -1.73 -2.16
CA GLU A 144 -18.77 -2.65 -3.20
C GLU A 144 -18.12 -1.86 -4.35
N GLU A 145 -16.91 -2.27 -4.76
CA GLU A 145 -16.27 -1.71 -5.95
C GLU A 145 -17.05 -2.17 -7.19
N SER A 146 -17.35 -1.23 -8.09
CA SER A 146 -17.85 -1.57 -9.41
C SER A 146 -16.79 -2.37 -10.19
N GLU A 147 -17.20 -3.46 -10.79
CA GLU A 147 -16.33 -4.28 -11.64
C GLU A 147 -15.91 -3.46 -12.87
N ILE A 148 -14.63 -3.12 -12.96
CA ILE A 148 -14.07 -2.41 -14.10
C ILE A 148 -13.68 -3.47 -15.16
N SER A 149 -14.34 -3.41 -16.31
CA SER A 149 -14.24 -4.43 -17.35
C SER A 149 -12.97 -4.31 -18.21
N GLY A 150 -12.15 -3.26 -18.05
CA GLY A 150 -10.95 -3.08 -18.87
C GLY A 150 -10.15 -1.81 -18.58
N VAL A 151 -8.91 -1.79 -19.11
CA VAL A 151 -8.00 -0.64 -18.98
C VAL A 151 -8.58 0.61 -19.68
N ASN A 152 -9.36 0.46 -20.73
CA ASN A 152 -10.01 1.60 -21.39
C ASN A 152 -11.03 2.30 -20.49
N GLU A 153 -11.81 1.53 -19.74
CA GLU A 153 -12.76 2.08 -18.77
C GLU A 153 -12.03 2.77 -17.61
N MET A 154 -10.94 2.16 -17.14
CA MET A 154 -10.09 2.76 -16.12
C MET A 154 -9.39 4.03 -16.62
N ALA A 155 -8.92 4.05 -17.88
CA ALA A 155 -8.37 5.25 -18.49
C ALA A 155 -9.43 6.35 -18.64
N ALA A 156 -10.67 6.01 -18.98
CA ALA A 156 -11.78 6.94 -19.04
C ALA A 156 -12.10 7.54 -17.66
N LEU A 157 -12.09 6.74 -16.60
CA LEU A 157 -12.25 7.20 -15.22
C LEU A 157 -11.09 8.12 -14.79
N ALA A 158 -9.85 7.78 -15.14
CA ALA A 158 -8.67 8.60 -14.85
C ALA A 158 -8.66 9.93 -15.63
N MET A 159 -9.37 10.00 -16.76
CA MET A 159 -9.52 11.22 -17.56
C MET A 159 -10.71 12.09 -17.13
N GLN A 160 -11.48 11.67 -16.14
CA GLN A 160 -12.56 12.49 -15.61
C GLN A 160 -12.01 13.78 -15.01
N PRO A 161 -12.70 14.93 -15.24
CA PRO A 161 -12.23 16.24 -14.78
C PRO A 161 -12.06 16.29 -13.26
N ASP A 162 -12.91 15.60 -12.51
CA ASP A 162 -12.85 15.54 -11.05
C ASP A 162 -11.58 14.83 -10.55
N PHE A 163 -11.21 13.72 -11.19
CA PHE A 163 -9.98 13.00 -10.85
C PHE A 163 -8.73 13.80 -11.26
N LEU A 164 -8.75 14.44 -12.43
CA LEU A 164 -7.65 15.28 -12.89
C LEU A 164 -7.44 16.49 -11.97
N LEU A 165 -8.53 17.12 -11.52
CA LEU A 165 -8.47 18.22 -10.56
C LEU A 165 -7.87 17.77 -9.22
N TYR A 166 -8.30 16.61 -8.73
CA TYR A 166 -7.74 16.00 -7.53
C TYR A 166 -6.24 15.70 -7.71
N ALA A 167 -5.85 15.01 -8.77
CA ALA A 167 -4.46 14.63 -9.02
C ALA A 167 -3.55 15.87 -9.18
N PHE A 168 -4.02 16.89 -9.92
CA PHE A 168 -3.30 18.14 -10.08
C PHE A 168 -3.14 18.90 -8.75
N SER A 169 -4.20 18.98 -7.94
CA SER A 169 -4.15 19.62 -6.63
C SER A 169 -3.22 18.89 -5.67
N ALA A 170 -3.28 17.54 -5.64
CA ALA A 170 -2.42 16.72 -4.79
C ALA A 170 -0.95 16.85 -5.16
N VAL A 171 -0.61 16.78 -6.46
CA VAL A 171 0.77 16.97 -6.94
C VAL A 171 1.26 18.38 -6.66
N SER A 172 0.47 19.41 -6.97
CA SER A 172 0.85 20.81 -6.74
C SER A 172 1.10 21.10 -5.27
N LEU A 173 0.24 20.58 -4.38
CA LEU A 173 0.40 20.73 -2.94
C LEU A 173 1.65 19.97 -2.44
N ALA A 174 1.85 18.74 -2.92
CA ALA A 174 3.03 17.95 -2.56
C ALA A 174 4.34 18.64 -2.98
N LEU A 175 4.40 19.18 -4.20
CA LEU A 175 5.54 19.94 -4.70
C LEU A 175 5.76 21.23 -3.91
N TYR A 176 4.70 21.96 -3.58
CA TYR A 176 4.77 23.14 -2.74
C TYR A 176 5.34 22.82 -1.35
N LEU A 177 4.80 21.77 -0.70
CA LEU A 177 5.30 21.31 0.60
C LEU A 177 6.77 20.89 0.50
N MET A 178 7.16 20.20 -0.55
CA MET A 178 8.51 19.68 -0.75
C MET A 178 9.55 20.78 -1.01
N PHE A 179 9.24 21.76 -1.87
CA PHE A 179 10.20 22.78 -2.26
C PHE A 179 10.20 24.03 -1.38
N LYS A 180 9.06 24.35 -0.75
CA LYS A 180 8.93 25.57 0.06
C LYS A 180 8.91 25.29 1.56
N VAL A 181 8.22 24.26 1.99
CA VAL A 181 7.98 24.01 3.43
C VAL A 181 9.00 23.03 4.01
N ALA A 182 9.31 21.93 3.32
CA ALA A 182 10.23 20.91 3.81
C ALA A 182 11.66 21.42 4.07
N PRO A 183 12.27 22.31 3.25
CA PRO A 183 13.60 22.82 3.54
C PRO A 183 13.66 23.64 4.84
N LYS A 184 12.55 24.29 5.19
CA LYS A 184 12.46 25.17 6.37
C LYS A 184 11.97 24.44 7.61
N TYR A 185 10.96 23.59 7.47
CA TYR A 185 10.24 22.97 8.59
C TYR A 185 10.32 21.44 8.63
N GLY A 186 10.81 20.78 7.58
CA GLY A 186 10.83 19.31 7.47
C GLY A 186 11.68 18.60 8.54
N LYS A 187 12.69 19.27 9.07
CA LYS A 187 13.51 18.74 10.18
C LYS A 187 12.86 18.95 11.56
N THR A 188 11.98 19.94 11.69
CA THR A 188 11.36 20.34 12.95
C THR A 188 9.94 19.75 13.10
N HIS A 189 9.20 19.67 12.00
CA HIS A 189 7.80 19.24 11.99
C HIS A 189 7.62 17.98 11.13
N ILE A 190 7.44 16.84 11.78
CA ILE A 190 7.25 15.55 11.14
C ILE A 190 6.01 15.51 10.22
N PHE A 191 4.98 16.30 10.55
CA PHE A 191 3.74 16.38 9.76
C PHE A 191 3.94 16.85 8.33
N VAL A 192 4.98 17.65 8.05
CA VAL A 192 5.31 18.09 6.69
C VAL A 192 5.70 16.89 5.82
N ASN A 193 6.58 16.04 6.34
CA ASN A 193 7.03 14.84 5.63
C ASN A 193 5.90 13.81 5.49
N ILE A 194 5.10 13.63 6.54
CA ILE A 194 3.91 12.75 6.49
C ILE A 194 2.93 13.26 5.43
N GLY A 195 2.66 14.56 5.38
CA GLY A 195 1.77 15.15 4.38
C GLY A 195 2.25 14.92 2.95
N ILE A 196 3.55 15.11 2.68
CA ILE A 196 4.14 14.83 1.37
C ILE A 196 3.98 13.35 1.00
N CYS A 197 4.36 12.45 1.91
CA CYS A 197 4.24 11.00 1.68
C CYS A 197 2.78 10.58 1.45
N SER A 198 1.83 11.14 2.20
CA SER A 198 0.41 10.80 2.06
C SER A 198 -0.17 11.25 0.71
N LEU A 199 0.22 12.42 0.22
CA LEU A 199 -0.24 12.94 -1.07
C LEU A 199 0.28 12.09 -2.23
N PHE A 200 1.57 11.75 -2.23
CA PHE A 200 2.12 10.85 -3.25
C PHE A 200 1.58 9.42 -3.10
N GLY A 201 1.49 8.91 -1.87
CA GLY A 201 0.98 7.58 -1.59
C GLY A 201 -0.46 7.38 -2.06
N SER A 202 -1.31 8.40 -1.98
CA SER A 202 -2.69 8.31 -2.47
C SER A 202 -2.76 8.10 -3.99
N LEU A 203 -1.90 8.77 -4.75
CA LEU A 203 -1.79 8.57 -6.21
C LEU A 203 -1.17 7.21 -6.55
N SER A 204 -0.20 6.77 -5.77
CA SER A 204 0.45 5.48 -5.94
C SER A 204 -0.51 4.30 -5.74
N VAL A 205 -1.38 4.34 -4.74
CA VAL A 205 -2.41 3.29 -4.54
C VAL A 205 -3.29 3.14 -5.76
N VAL A 206 -3.75 4.23 -6.36
CA VAL A 206 -4.55 4.19 -7.60
C VAL A 206 -3.76 3.57 -8.74
N SER A 207 -2.50 3.97 -8.90
CA SER A 207 -1.60 3.45 -9.94
C SER A 207 -1.29 1.96 -9.75
N CYS A 208 -1.06 1.51 -8.51
CA CYS A 208 -0.87 0.09 -8.18
C CYS A 208 -2.10 -0.76 -8.54
N LYS A 209 -3.30 -0.29 -8.20
CA LYS A 209 -4.54 -0.98 -8.53
C LYS A 209 -4.70 -1.10 -10.05
N ALA A 210 -4.49 0.00 -10.78
CA ALA A 210 -4.60 0.03 -12.22
C ALA A 210 -3.59 -0.90 -12.91
N LEU A 211 -2.32 -0.88 -12.46
CA LEU A 211 -1.28 -1.78 -12.97
C LEU A 211 -1.57 -3.24 -12.66
N GLY A 212 -1.97 -3.55 -11.42
CA GLY A 212 -2.30 -4.90 -10.99
C GLY A 212 -3.41 -5.50 -11.85
N MET A 213 -4.45 -4.70 -12.14
CA MET A 213 -5.55 -5.10 -13.00
C MET A 213 -5.11 -5.29 -14.46
N SER A 214 -4.26 -4.40 -14.98
CA SER A 214 -3.70 -4.49 -16.34
C SER A 214 -2.88 -5.77 -16.53
N ILE A 215 -2.08 -6.13 -15.53
CA ILE A 215 -1.27 -7.35 -15.53
C ILE A 215 -2.18 -8.59 -15.48
N LYS A 216 -3.18 -8.60 -14.59
CA LYS A 216 -4.13 -9.71 -14.48
C LYS A 216 -4.84 -9.97 -15.80
N MET A 217 -5.38 -8.92 -16.44
CA MET A 217 -6.07 -9.03 -17.74
C MET A 217 -5.14 -9.50 -18.86
N THR A 218 -3.88 -9.12 -18.82
CA THR A 218 -2.88 -9.59 -19.79
C THR A 218 -2.63 -11.09 -19.66
N PHE A 219 -2.57 -11.61 -18.43
CA PHE A 219 -2.46 -13.06 -18.17
C PHE A 219 -3.72 -13.83 -18.57
N GLU A 220 -4.89 -13.21 -18.51
CA GLU A 220 -6.16 -13.78 -18.98
C GLU A 220 -6.32 -13.76 -20.51
N GLY A 221 -5.31 -13.30 -21.25
CA GLY A 221 -5.25 -13.32 -22.72
C GLY A 221 -5.58 -12.00 -23.42
N ASN A 222 -5.97 -10.97 -22.68
CA ASN A 222 -6.19 -9.61 -23.18
C ASN A 222 -4.93 -8.77 -23.00
N ASN A 223 -4.07 -8.69 -24.02
CA ASN A 223 -2.83 -7.93 -23.94
C ASN A 223 -3.07 -6.42 -23.74
N GLN A 224 -2.82 -5.93 -22.55
CA GLN A 224 -3.00 -4.54 -22.13
C GLN A 224 -1.70 -3.70 -22.25
N PHE A 225 -0.56 -4.31 -22.57
CA PHE A 225 0.71 -3.60 -22.73
C PHE A 225 0.80 -2.77 -24.03
N GLY A 226 -0.16 -2.91 -24.94
CA GLY A 226 -0.26 -2.05 -26.13
C GLY A 226 -0.77 -0.64 -25.85
N TYR A 227 -1.29 -0.37 -24.67
CA TYR A 227 -1.87 0.93 -24.34
C TYR A 227 -0.88 1.84 -23.62
N PRO A 228 -0.67 3.11 -24.09
CA PRO A 228 0.26 4.04 -23.46
C PRO A 228 -0.10 4.38 -22.01
N ALA A 229 -1.38 4.28 -21.63
CA ALA A 229 -1.84 4.50 -20.27
C ALA A 229 -1.18 3.55 -19.25
N THR A 230 -0.91 2.30 -19.61
CA THR A 230 -0.23 1.31 -18.77
C THR A 230 1.18 1.77 -18.40
N TYR A 231 1.90 2.39 -19.32
CA TYR A 231 3.26 2.90 -19.06
C TYR A 231 3.27 4.15 -18.19
N VAL A 232 2.29 5.04 -18.35
CA VAL A 232 2.15 6.23 -17.49
C VAL A 232 1.87 5.80 -16.05
N LEU A 233 0.98 4.83 -15.84
CA LEU A 233 0.67 4.27 -14.52
C LEU A 233 1.88 3.58 -13.89
N SER A 234 2.67 2.85 -14.70
CA SER A 234 3.93 2.23 -14.26
C SER A 234 4.95 3.27 -13.80
N LEU A 235 5.08 4.37 -14.51
CA LEU A 235 6.01 5.46 -14.18
C LEU A 235 5.64 6.13 -12.85
N ILE A 236 4.36 6.35 -12.59
CA ILE A 236 3.88 6.91 -11.32
C ILE A 236 4.21 5.96 -10.17
N HIS A 237 3.99 4.66 -10.34
CA HIS A 237 4.30 3.65 -9.33
C HIS A 237 5.80 3.54 -9.03
N ILE A 238 6.66 3.58 -10.07
CA ILE A 238 8.12 3.44 -9.90
C ILE A 238 8.77 4.69 -9.29
N SER A 239 8.18 5.87 -9.49
CA SER A 239 8.76 7.13 -8.99
C SER A 239 8.67 7.31 -7.47
N GLU A 240 7.88 6.51 -6.76
CA GLU A 240 7.65 6.62 -5.32
C GLU A 240 8.76 6.00 -4.45
N PRO A 241 9.33 4.80 -4.73
CA PRO A 241 10.28 4.14 -3.82
C PRO A 241 11.63 4.82 -3.69
N THR A 242 12.01 5.69 -4.60
CA THR A 242 13.37 6.28 -4.65
C THR A 242 13.62 7.36 -3.61
N ARG A 243 12.63 7.70 -2.76
CA ARG A 243 12.73 8.81 -1.79
C ARG A 243 12.69 8.40 -0.32
N GLN A 244 12.66 7.11 -0.01
CA GLN A 244 12.67 6.63 1.38
C GLN A 244 14.08 6.28 1.90
N SER A 245 15.12 6.66 1.18
CA SER A 245 16.53 6.55 1.62
C SER A 245 17.04 7.82 2.26
#